data_3547526e5c5e921d0f035fce71d2bd1b
#
_entry.id   3547526e5c5e921d0f035fce71d2bd1b
#
_cell.length_a   1.000
_cell.length_b   1.000
_cell.length_c   1.000
_cell.angle_alpha   90.00
_cell.angle_beta   90.00
_cell.angle_gamma   90.00
#
_symmetry.space_group_name_H-M   'P 1'
#
loop_
_entity.id
_entity.type
_entity.pdbx_description
1 polymer ?
#
loop_
_entity_poly.entity_id
_entity_poly.type
_entity_poly.pdbx_seq_one_letter_code
_entity_poly.pdbx_strand_id
1 'polypeptide(L)'
;MEFIPYKAHECFEHLYYQIPMELFFNKNYRDKLNSDSKILYGFLLNRLTLSAKNNWIDEDGNVFLIFTRKEVQKMLNLSDKTATKAFKQLNECKLIHEKKQGANKPNLIYVEKIEHDEELTKMIRKNYDSRIVKSTTQDTENLRPNYNNYNNRVKKNNYQNYEQRQYDNLDFLYANNNF
;
A
#
# COMPACT_ATOMS: atom_id res chain seq x y z
N MET A 1 -31.11 -3.44 0.12
CA MET A 1 -29.91 -3.46 -0.73
C MET A 1 -29.68 -4.92 -1.12
N GLU A 2 -29.63 -5.22 -2.41
CA GLU A 2 -29.44 -6.58 -2.89
C GLU A 2 -27.97 -6.99 -2.74
N PHE A 3 -27.70 -8.23 -2.31
CA PHE A 3 -26.34 -8.75 -2.20
C PHE A 3 -25.87 -9.22 -3.57
N ILE A 4 -24.79 -8.58 -4.07
CA ILE A 4 -24.18 -8.89 -5.38
C ILE A 4 -22.75 -9.39 -5.13
N PRO A 5 -22.49 -10.71 -5.22
CA PRO A 5 -21.15 -11.25 -5.04
C PRO A 5 -20.26 -10.98 -6.26
N TYR A 6 -18.95 -10.90 -6.06
CA TYR A 6 -17.99 -10.86 -7.16
C TYR A 6 -17.99 -12.13 -7.97
N LYS A 7 -17.95 -12.00 -9.30
CA LYS A 7 -17.82 -13.14 -10.21
C LYS A 7 -16.34 -13.40 -10.54
N ALA A 8 -16.00 -14.63 -10.86
CA ALA A 8 -14.63 -15.08 -11.07
C ALA A 8 -13.87 -14.33 -12.19
N HIS A 9 -14.60 -13.72 -13.14
CA HIS A 9 -14.01 -12.97 -14.27
C HIS A 9 -14.02 -11.44 -14.08
N GLU A 10 -14.56 -10.95 -12.96
CA GLU A 10 -14.61 -9.52 -12.68
C GLU A 10 -13.24 -9.03 -12.21
N CYS A 11 -12.79 -7.90 -12.77
CA CYS A 11 -11.59 -7.21 -12.30
C CYS A 11 -11.93 -6.37 -11.09
N PHE A 12 -11.02 -6.34 -10.10
CA PHE A 12 -11.16 -5.49 -8.92
C PHE A 12 -10.65 -4.07 -9.25
N GLU A 13 -11.56 -3.17 -9.58
CA GLU A 13 -11.27 -1.77 -9.93
C GLU A 13 -11.37 -0.84 -8.70
N HIS A 14 -10.75 -1.23 -7.59
CA HIS A 14 -10.79 -0.43 -6.38
C HIS A 14 -9.44 0.22 -6.07
N LEU A 15 -9.49 1.39 -5.44
CA LEU A 15 -8.32 1.98 -4.82
C LEU A 15 -8.06 1.33 -3.46
N TYR A 16 -6.81 0.97 -3.18
CA TYR A 16 -6.42 0.27 -1.98
C TYR A 16 -5.42 1.08 -1.17
N TYR A 17 -5.52 0.99 0.16
CA TYR A 17 -4.42 1.34 1.04
C TYR A 17 -3.48 0.15 1.17
N GLN A 18 -2.20 0.36 0.94
CA GLN A 18 -1.20 -0.69 1.12
C GLN A 18 -0.77 -0.73 2.58
N ILE A 19 -0.91 -1.89 3.20
CA ILE A 19 -0.46 -2.13 4.57
C ILE A 19 0.65 -3.18 4.51
N PRO A 20 1.87 -2.88 5.00
CA PRO A 20 2.98 -3.83 4.97
C PRO A 20 2.68 -5.12 5.74
N MET A 21 3.01 -6.24 5.15
CA MET A 21 2.76 -7.56 5.74
C MET A 21 3.61 -7.81 6.99
N GLU A 22 4.74 -7.17 7.11
CA GLU A 22 5.64 -7.21 8.28
C GLU A 22 4.93 -6.84 9.57
N LEU A 23 3.92 -5.94 9.53
CA LEU A 23 3.12 -5.58 10.70
C LEU A 23 2.29 -6.75 11.27
N PHE A 24 2.06 -7.79 10.48
CA PHE A 24 1.27 -8.96 10.86
C PHE A 24 2.14 -10.18 11.20
N PHE A 25 3.34 -10.26 10.63
CA PHE A 25 4.19 -11.45 10.74
C PHE A 25 5.42 -11.23 11.61
N ASN A 26 6.02 -10.03 11.64
CA ASN A 26 7.14 -9.73 12.50
C ASN A 26 6.67 -9.60 13.95
N LYS A 27 7.29 -10.36 14.87
CA LYS A 27 6.97 -10.38 16.31
C LYS A 27 7.11 -9.01 16.96
N ASN A 28 8.04 -8.18 16.49
CA ASN A 28 8.26 -6.84 17.01
C ASN A 28 7.05 -5.93 16.85
N TYR A 29 6.23 -6.17 15.83
CA TYR A 29 5.04 -5.39 15.51
C TYR A 29 3.74 -6.13 15.81
N ARG A 30 3.67 -7.43 15.45
CA ARG A 30 2.45 -8.24 15.53
C ARG A 30 1.81 -8.20 16.92
N ASP A 31 2.62 -8.39 17.94
CA ASP A 31 2.13 -8.56 19.31
C ASP A 31 1.93 -7.23 20.06
N LYS A 32 2.49 -6.14 19.53
CA LYS A 32 2.41 -4.79 20.12
C LYS A 32 1.36 -3.89 19.47
N LEU A 33 1.06 -4.11 18.19
CA LEU A 33 0.14 -3.29 17.42
C LEU A 33 -1.24 -3.96 17.33
N ASN A 34 -2.29 -3.23 17.66
CA ASN A 34 -3.66 -3.63 17.35
C ASN A 34 -4.01 -3.35 15.87
N SER A 35 -5.19 -3.78 15.45
CA SER A 35 -5.66 -3.57 14.06
C SER A 35 -5.73 -2.10 13.68
N ASP A 36 -6.23 -1.24 14.59
CA ASP A 36 -6.36 0.20 14.34
C ASP A 36 -5.02 0.85 14.08
N SER A 37 -3.97 0.45 14.84
CA SER A 37 -2.60 0.96 14.65
C SER A 37 -2.01 0.51 13.32
N LYS A 38 -2.24 -0.73 12.90
CA LYS A 38 -1.77 -1.27 11.61
C LYS A 38 -2.44 -0.56 10.44
N ILE A 39 -3.76 -0.35 10.54
CA ILE A 39 -4.52 0.42 9.56
C ILE A 39 -4.04 1.86 9.50
N LEU A 40 -3.91 2.52 10.67
CA LEU A 40 -3.39 3.89 10.76
C LEU A 40 -2.03 4.04 10.08
N TYR A 41 -1.11 3.10 10.30
CA TYR A 41 0.19 3.13 9.63
C TYR A 41 0.07 3.09 8.10
N GLY A 42 -0.80 2.24 7.55
CA GLY A 42 -1.09 2.21 6.11
C GLY A 42 -1.63 3.55 5.57
N PHE A 43 -2.50 4.22 6.32
CA PHE A 43 -2.98 5.57 5.99
C PHE A 43 -1.84 6.60 6.00
N LEU A 44 -0.95 6.54 7.00
CA LEU A 44 0.20 7.45 7.10
C LEU A 44 1.16 7.24 5.92
N LEU A 45 1.44 6.00 5.51
CA LEU A 45 2.27 5.72 4.32
C LEU A 45 1.67 6.31 3.04
N ASN A 46 0.36 6.19 2.86
CA ASN A 46 -0.30 6.79 1.70
C ASN A 46 -0.20 8.31 1.72
N ARG A 47 -0.40 8.95 2.88
CA ARG A 47 -0.24 10.41 3.04
C ARG A 47 1.21 10.86 2.84
N LEU A 48 2.20 10.05 3.19
CA LEU A 48 3.61 10.37 2.98
C LEU A 48 3.90 10.65 1.49
N THR A 49 3.30 9.87 0.60
CA THR A 49 3.42 10.09 -0.85
C THR A 49 2.86 11.45 -1.27
N LEU A 50 1.73 11.86 -0.69
CA LEU A 50 1.13 13.18 -0.96
C LEU A 50 1.96 14.32 -0.37
N SER A 51 2.49 14.14 0.85
CA SER A 51 3.36 15.13 1.50
C SER A 51 4.64 15.35 0.71
N ALA A 52 5.26 14.30 0.20
CA ALA A 52 6.44 14.40 -0.66
C ALA A 52 6.13 15.19 -1.95
N LYS A 53 4.98 14.95 -2.59
CA LYS A 53 4.53 15.72 -3.75
C LYS A 53 4.27 17.19 -3.44
N ASN A 54 3.86 17.52 -2.22
CA ASN A 54 3.61 18.88 -1.75
C ASN A 54 4.86 19.58 -1.19
N ASN A 55 6.05 18.96 -1.31
CA ASN A 55 7.31 19.45 -0.75
C ASN A 55 7.27 19.71 0.77
N TRP A 56 6.53 18.90 1.52
CA TRP A 56 6.55 18.93 2.98
C TRP A 56 7.78 18.21 3.50
N ILE A 57 8.91 18.90 3.38
CA ILE A 57 10.25 18.38 3.64
C ILE A 57 10.91 19.34 4.64
N ASP A 58 11.58 18.80 5.65
CA ASP A 58 12.35 19.59 6.61
C ASP A 58 13.76 19.95 6.08
N GLU A 59 14.52 20.69 6.89
CA GLU A 59 15.88 21.14 6.54
C GLU A 59 16.85 19.97 6.32
N ASP A 60 16.60 18.83 6.95
CA ASP A 60 17.39 17.60 6.82
C ASP A 60 16.95 16.70 5.63
N GLY A 61 15.95 17.13 4.88
CA GLY A 61 15.41 16.38 3.74
C GLY A 61 14.38 15.30 4.12
N ASN A 62 13.90 15.25 5.37
CA ASN A 62 12.92 14.28 5.80
C ASN A 62 11.50 14.74 5.48
N VAL A 63 10.69 13.84 4.93
CA VAL A 63 9.28 14.13 4.66
C VAL A 63 8.47 14.00 5.95
N PHE A 64 7.68 15.03 6.26
CA PHE A 64 6.76 15.03 7.39
C PHE A 64 5.29 15.06 6.96
N LEU A 65 4.42 14.63 7.87
CA LEU A 65 2.97 14.68 7.72
C LEU A 65 2.38 15.60 8.76
N ILE A 66 1.23 16.20 8.41
CA ILE A 66 0.32 16.81 9.38
C ILE A 66 -0.96 15.99 9.34
N PHE A 67 -1.22 15.25 10.41
CA PHE A 67 -2.41 14.40 10.52
C PHE A 67 -2.86 14.34 11.98
N THR A 68 -3.96 15.02 12.26
CA THR A 68 -4.43 15.18 13.63
C THR A 68 -5.21 13.95 14.11
N ARG A 69 -5.25 13.75 15.43
CA ARG A 69 -6.06 12.68 16.03
C ARG A 69 -7.54 12.81 15.67
N LYS A 70 -8.06 14.03 15.52
CA LYS A 70 -9.44 14.28 15.07
C LYS A 70 -9.71 13.79 13.66
N GLU A 71 -8.75 13.99 12.76
CA GLU A 71 -8.85 13.44 11.39
C GLU A 71 -8.85 11.91 11.37
N VAL A 72 -8.00 11.28 12.20
CA VAL A 72 -7.99 9.82 12.36
C VAL A 72 -9.31 9.30 12.90
N GLN A 73 -9.84 9.95 13.94
CA GLN A 73 -11.14 9.60 14.52
C GLN A 73 -12.25 9.63 13.47
N LYS A 74 -12.30 10.72 12.69
CA LYS A 74 -13.30 10.87 11.63
C LYS A 74 -13.13 9.84 10.51
N MET A 75 -11.88 9.58 10.08
CA MET A 75 -11.60 8.70 8.96
C MET A 75 -11.82 7.23 9.28
N LEU A 76 -11.43 6.79 10.47
CA LEU A 76 -11.51 5.40 10.91
C LEU A 76 -12.73 5.14 11.82
N ASN A 77 -13.56 6.16 12.07
CA ASN A 77 -14.70 6.09 13.00
C ASN A 77 -14.28 5.57 14.40
N LEU A 78 -13.19 6.12 14.94
CA LEU A 78 -12.63 5.71 16.22
C LEU A 78 -12.96 6.71 17.34
N SER A 79 -13.03 6.21 18.57
CA SER A 79 -13.06 7.07 19.74
C SER A 79 -11.72 7.77 19.95
N ASP A 80 -11.71 8.89 20.67
CA ASP A 80 -10.48 9.62 21.01
C ASP A 80 -9.45 8.75 21.72
N LYS A 81 -9.89 7.93 22.68
CA LYS A 81 -9.04 6.99 23.41
C LYS A 81 -8.40 5.97 22.49
N THR A 82 -9.17 5.43 21.54
CA THR A 82 -8.68 4.42 20.58
C THR A 82 -7.69 5.04 19.60
N ALA A 83 -7.99 6.20 19.06
CA ALA A 83 -7.07 6.92 18.17
C ALA A 83 -5.76 7.27 18.90
N THR A 84 -5.83 7.80 20.11
CA THR A 84 -4.66 8.12 20.94
C THR A 84 -3.84 6.87 21.25
N LYS A 85 -4.48 5.72 21.55
CA LYS A 85 -3.80 4.45 21.77
C LYS A 85 -3.08 3.98 20.51
N ALA A 86 -3.69 4.12 19.32
CA ALA A 86 -3.08 3.74 18.07
C ALA A 86 -1.78 4.53 17.78
N PHE A 87 -1.81 5.85 17.96
CA PHE A 87 -0.60 6.67 17.85
C PHE A 87 0.47 6.27 18.87
N LYS A 88 0.08 6.03 20.12
CA LYS A 88 1.00 5.60 21.17
C LYS A 88 1.70 4.30 20.81
N GLN A 89 0.98 3.28 20.33
CA GLN A 89 1.54 2.00 19.91
C GLN A 89 2.51 2.16 18.74
N LEU A 90 2.20 3.00 17.75
CA LEU A 90 3.11 3.27 16.64
C LEU A 90 4.41 3.96 17.10
N ASN A 91 4.32 4.93 18.04
CA ASN A 91 5.49 5.57 18.63
C ASN A 91 6.33 4.57 19.45
N GLU A 92 5.71 3.70 20.26
CA GLU A 92 6.40 2.67 21.06
C GLU A 92 7.13 1.65 20.17
N CYS A 93 6.58 1.35 19.00
CA CYS A 93 7.23 0.50 18.00
C CYS A 93 8.23 1.25 17.11
N LYS A 94 8.46 2.55 17.34
CA LYS A 94 9.32 3.41 16.52
C LYS A 94 8.93 3.46 15.04
N LEU A 95 7.67 3.24 14.74
CA LEU A 95 7.14 3.34 13.36
C LEU A 95 6.75 4.76 12.99
N ILE A 96 6.53 5.63 13.97
CA ILE A 96 6.35 7.05 13.80
C ILE A 96 7.12 7.82 14.86
N HIS A 97 7.45 9.07 14.55
CA HIS A 97 7.96 10.06 15.50
C HIS A 97 7.12 11.32 15.42
N GLU A 98 6.58 11.79 16.56
CA GLU A 98 5.79 13.02 16.64
C GLU A 98 6.63 14.17 17.18
N LYS A 99 6.84 15.22 16.37
CA LYS A 99 7.54 16.46 16.77
C LYS A 99 6.50 17.55 17.06
N LYS A 100 6.48 18.05 18.28
CA LYS A 100 5.62 19.17 18.67
C LYS A 100 6.12 20.48 18.07
N GLN A 101 5.20 21.27 17.50
CA GLN A 101 5.51 22.59 16.94
C GLN A 101 5.26 23.78 17.89
N GLY A 102 4.78 23.51 19.11
CA GLY A 102 4.36 24.51 20.10
C GLY A 102 2.85 24.54 20.33
N ALA A 103 2.39 25.52 21.11
CA ALA A 103 0.97 25.66 21.43
C ALA A 103 0.14 25.95 20.17
N ASN A 104 -1.04 25.34 20.10
CA ASN A 104 -2.02 25.52 19.01
C ASN A 104 -1.57 25.13 17.58
N LYS A 105 -0.43 24.47 17.45
CA LYS A 105 0.00 23.89 16.16
C LYS A 105 -0.11 22.37 16.18
N PRO A 106 -0.54 21.73 15.07
CA PRO A 106 -0.55 20.29 14.98
C PRO A 106 0.89 19.72 15.04
N ASN A 107 1.05 18.52 15.57
CA ASN A 107 2.35 17.86 15.56
C ASN A 107 2.76 17.51 14.13
N LEU A 108 4.06 17.61 13.85
CA LEU A 108 4.63 16.97 12.67
C LEU A 108 4.83 15.49 12.97
N ILE A 109 4.48 14.65 12.01
CA ILE A 109 4.62 13.21 12.11
C ILE A 109 5.62 12.77 11.06
N TYR A 110 6.69 12.11 11.49
CA TYR A 110 7.65 11.43 10.64
C TYR A 110 7.32 9.94 10.66
N VAL A 111 7.27 9.33 9.49
CA VAL A 111 6.98 7.89 9.36
C VAL A 111 8.30 7.18 9.11
N GLU A 112 8.64 6.25 9.99
CA GLU A 112 9.84 5.44 9.90
C GLU A 112 9.63 4.29 8.90
N LYS A 113 10.73 3.90 8.24
CA LYS A 113 10.73 2.71 7.37
C LYS A 113 10.63 1.46 8.22
N ILE A 114 9.80 0.51 7.79
CA ILE A 114 9.79 -0.81 8.41
C ILE A 114 11.09 -1.53 8.06
N GLU A 115 11.72 -2.13 9.05
CA GLU A 115 12.86 -3.01 8.84
C GLU A 115 12.46 -4.19 7.94
N HIS A 116 13.12 -4.30 6.81
CA HIS A 116 12.87 -5.38 5.87
C HIS A 116 13.65 -6.63 6.28
N ASP A 117 12.92 -7.65 6.67
CA ASP A 117 13.47 -8.98 6.98
C ASP A 117 13.30 -9.88 5.76
N GLU A 118 14.40 -10.14 5.06
CA GLU A 118 14.38 -10.97 3.86
C GLU A 118 13.99 -12.42 4.14
N GLU A 119 14.39 -12.99 5.27
CA GLU A 119 14.04 -14.36 5.64
C GLU A 119 12.56 -14.46 5.94
N LEU A 120 12.03 -13.52 6.72
CA LEU A 120 10.61 -13.41 6.99
C LEU A 120 9.81 -13.26 5.69
N THR A 121 10.28 -12.41 4.78
CA THR A 121 9.61 -12.19 3.49
C THR A 121 9.60 -13.47 2.63
N LYS A 122 10.71 -14.19 2.56
CA LYS A 122 10.79 -15.50 1.87
C LYS A 122 9.84 -16.52 2.49
N MET A 123 9.79 -16.59 3.83
CA MET A 123 8.89 -17.47 4.55
C MET A 123 7.41 -17.14 4.32
N ILE A 124 7.05 -15.86 4.34
CA ILE A 124 5.68 -15.39 4.07
C ILE A 124 5.27 -15.77 2.64
N ARG A 125 6.11 -15.49 1.65
CA ARG A 125 5.85 -15.85 0.24
C ARG A 125 5.65 -17.35 0.09
N LYS A 126 6.54 -18.16 0.63
CA LYS A 126 6.44 -19.63 0.60
C LYS A 126 5.14 -20.15 1.23
N ASN A 127 4.76 -19.58 2.38
CA ASN A 127 3.53 -19.97 3.07
C ASN A 127 2.28 -19.50 2.33
N TYR A 128 2.33 -18.33 1.68
CA TYR A 128 1.24 -17.81 0.89
C TYR A 128 1.01 -18.67 -0.36
N ASP A 129 2.07 -18.98 -1.10
CA ASP A 129 2.02 -19.84 -2.28
C ASP A 129 1.57 -21.26 -1.92
N SER A 130 2.06 -21.84 -0.80
CA SER A 130 1.65 -23.17 -0.35
C SER A 130 0.20 -23.25 0.10
N ARG A 131 -0.38 -22.16 0.65
CA ARG A 131 -1.81 -22.11 1.00
C ARG A 131 -2.71 -22.04 -0.23
N ILE A 132 -2.30 -21.26 -1.24
CA ILE A 132 -3.02 -21.21 -2.52
C ILE A 132 -3.04 -22.59 -3.16
N VAL A 133 -1.91 -23.30 -3.17
CA VAL A 133 -1.83 -24.66 -3.73
C VAL A 133 -2.63 -25.67 -2.92
N LYS A 134 -2.60 -25.64 -1.58
CA LYS A 134 -3.34 -26.59 -0.73
C LYS A 134 -4.85 -26.38 -0.73
N SER A 135 -5.34 -25.15 -0.87
CA SER A 135 -6.79 -24.90 -0.96
C SER A 135 -7.40 -25.32 -2.29
N THR A 136 -6.58 -25.51 -3.33
CA THR A 136 -7.04 -25.97 -4.64
C THR A 136 -7.05 -27.49 -4.82
N THR A 137 -6.47 -28.27 -3.88
CA THR A 137 -6.35 -29.73 -4.05
C THR A 137 -7.49 -30.53 -3.42
N GLN A 138 -8.39 -29.92 -2.63
CA GLN A 138 -9.45 -30.68 -1.95
C GLN A 138 -10.84 -30.62 -2.59
N ASP A 139 -11.15 -29.64 -3.45
CA ASP A 139 -12.54 -29.52 -3.95
C ASP A 139 -12.73 -29.26 -5.47
N THR A 140 -11.69 -29.19 -6.29
CA THR A 140 -11.90 -28.88 -7.71
C THR A 140 -10.88 -29.52 -8.67
N GLU A 141 -10.86 -30.84 -8.76
CA GLU A 141 -10.14 -31.48 -9.87
C GLU A 141 -10.76 -31.15 -11.24
N ASN A 142 -11.99 -30.67 -11.28
CA ASN A 142 -12.76 -30.43 -12.53
C ASN A 142 -13.03 -28.95 -12.85
N LEU A 143 -12.59 -27.97 -12.04
CA LEU A 143 -12.89 -26.54 -12.26
C LEU A 143 -11.67 -25.64 -12.18
N ARG A 144 -10.51 -26.08 -12.60
CA ARG A 144 -9.34 -25.20 -12.72
C ARG A 144 -9.46 -24.31 -13.97
N PRO A 145 -9.77 -23.00 -13.84
CA PRO A 145 -9.30 -22.07 -14.87
C PRO A 145 -7.78 -22.11 -14.78
N ASN A 146 -7.13 -22.44 -15.88
CA ASN A 146 -5.67 -22.59 -15.97
C ASN A 146 -5.00 -21.22 -15.79
N TYR A 147 -4.81 -20.79 -14.54
CA TYR A 147 -4.16 -19.52 -14.17
C TYR A 147 -2.74 -19.41 -14.76
N ASN A 148 -2.07 -20.54 -14.96
CA ASN A 148 -0.75 -20.57 -15.61
C ASN A 148 -0.84 -20.25 -17.11
N ASN A 149 -1.96 -20.57 -17.77
CA ASN A 149 -2.17 -20.21 -19.17
C ASN A 149 -2.50 -18.73 -19.37
N TYR A 150 -3.13 -18.07 -18.37
CA TYR A 150 -3.39 -16.65 -18.44
C TYR A 150 -2.09 -15.85 -18.33
N ASN A 151 -1.24 -16.18 -17.35
CA ASN A 151 0.07 -15.53 -17.20
C ASN A 151 1.03 -15.84 -18.35
N ASN A 152 0.99 -17.05 -18.93
CA ASN A 152 1.79 -17.38 -20.11
C ASN A 152 1.23 -16.77 -21.41
N ARG A 153 -0.09 -16.60 -21.54
CA ARG A 153 -0.68 -15.85 -22.67
C ARG A 153 -0.37 -14.36 -22.60
N VAL A 154 -0.47 -13.75 -21.41
CA VAL A 154 -0.11 -12.33 -21.22
C VAL A 154 1.39 -12.13 -21.46
N LYS A 155 2.27 -13.02 -20.98
CA LYS A 155 3.71 -12.94 -21.26
C LYS A 155 4.05 -13.16 -22.73
N LYS A 156 3.39 -14.10 -23.43
CA LYS A 156 3.63 -14.31 -24.87
C LYS A 156 3.10 -13.18 -25.75
N ASN A 157 1.95 -12.57 -25.39
CA ASN A 157 1.40 -11.46 -26.17
C ASN A 157 2.18 -10.16 -25.99
N ASN A 158 2.86 -9.93 -24.84
CA ASN A 158 3.63 -8.70 -24.62
C ASN A 158 5.00 -8.70 -25.34
N TYR A 159 5.50 -9.84 -25.84
CA TYR A 159 6.80 -9.89 -26.51
C TYR A 159 6.74 -10.03 -28.04
N GLN A 160 5.56 -10.23 -28.65
CA GLN A 160 5.47 -10.47 -30.10
C GLN A 160 4.68 -9.44 -30.90
N ASN A 161 4.08 -8.41 -30.28
CA ASN A 161 3.30 -7.38 -31.01
C ASN A 161 3.76 -5.95 -30.71
N TYR A 162 5.02 -5.72 -30.40
CA TYR A 162 5.61 -4.41 -30.61
C TYR A 162 6.22 -4.39 -32.01
N GLU A 163 5.38 -4.23 -33.03
CA GLU A 163 5.82 -3.54 -34.22
C GLU A 163 6.24 -2.14 -33.78
N GLN A 164 7.55 -1.90 -33.78
CA GLN A 164 8.07 -0.55 -33.64
C GLN A 164 7.38 0.28 -34.73
N ARG A 165 6.44 1.12 -34.33
CA ARG A 165 5.93 2.15 -35.21
C ARG A 165 7.14 3.00 -35.57
N GLN A 166 7.58 2.91 -36.82
CA GLN A 166 8.52 3.86 -37.39
C GLN A 166 7.82 5.22 -37.38
N TYR A 167 8.29 6.10 -36.54
CA TYR A 167 7.86 7.48 -36.48
C TYR A 167 8.67 8.29 -37.50
N ASP A 168 8.47 8.00 -38.78
CA ASP A 168 9.17 8.68 -39.88
C ASP A 168 8.56 10.07 -40.21
N ASN A 169 7.86 10.73 -39.32
CA ASN A 169 7.42 12.12 -39.52
C ASN A 169 7.01 12.80 -38.20
N LEU A 170 7.95 12.95 -37.28
CA LEU A 170 7.74 13.78 -36.08
C LEU A 170 7.93 15.28 -36.35
N ASP A 171 8.54 15.65 -37.46
CA ASP A 171 8.80 17.06 -37.80
C ASP A 171 7.53 17.87 -38.02
N PHE A 172 6.44 17.24 -38.41
CA PHE A 172 5.13 17.88 -38.53
C PHE A 172 4.52 18.32 -37.20
N LEU A 173 4.85 17.65 -36.06
CA LEU A 173 4.34 17.99 -34.74
C LEU A 173 5.08 19.20 -34.11
N TYR A 174 6.26 19.51 -34.60
CA TYR A 174 7.07 20.65 -34.12
C TYR A 174 7.02 21.88 -35.00
N ALA A 175 6.39 21.79 -36.18
CA ALA A 175 6.31 22.90 -37.13
C ALA A 175 5.27 23.98 -36.81
N ASN A 176 4.43 23.80 -35.78
CA ASN A 176 3.31 24.73 -35.47
C ASN A 176 3.39 25.42 -34.11
N ASN A 177 4.58 25.56 -33.51
CA ASN A 177 4.75 26.38 -32.29
C ASN A 177 5.59 27.63 -32.59
N ASN A 178 5.04 28.51 -33.45
CA ASN A 178 5.37 29.94 -33.49
C ASN A 178 4.11 30.72 -33.13
N PHE A 179 3.95 30.98 -31.80
CA PHE A 179 3.27 32.16 -31.26
C PHE A 179 3.90 32.46 -29.90
#